data_63d84f04af3a0fd94c0503664f4f83a8
#
_entry.id   63d84f04af3a0fd94c0503664f4f83a8
#
_cell.length_a   1.000
_cell.length_b   1.000
_cell.length_c   1.000
_cell.angle_alpha   90.00
_cell.angle_beta   90.00
_cell.angle_gamma   90.00
#
_symmetry.space_group_name_H-M   'P 1'
#
loop_
_entity.id
_entity.type
_entity.pdbx_description
1 polymer ?
#
loop_
_entity_poly.entity_id
_entity_poly.type
_entity_poly.pdbx_seq_one_letter_code
_entity_poly.pdbx_strand_id
1 'polypeptide(L)'
;MTKSQSTSEDEGSKRVKARPLGKESGGLEAKDVSVTYRNGHTALENVNFEIPRGTITALVGINGAGKSTLFKAIMGFLPFMHGEIKVLDLPMKQALKKNLVAYVPQAEEVDWTFPVLVENVVMMGRYGHMGFLRRPSSKDRLAVEEAMERLSISDLKDRQIGELSGGQRKRVFLARALAQDARVILLDEPFTGVDVRTEMQIVELLEDLRKEGRVMLVSTHNLGTVPEFCDRAILMKRTVIAYGKTDLTFTPRNLERTFGGVLRVFTLDGARLHDDDDDRAVTIVTDDERPFVQYGGRTQRLEDEK
;
A
#
# COMPACT_ATOMS: atom_id res chain seq x y z
N MET A 1 -35.37 -35.48 45.91
CA MET A 1 -36.07 -34.60 44.99
C MET A 1 -35.57 -33.20 45.19
N THR A 2 -34.74 -32.71 44.30
CA THR A 2 -34.78 -31.33 43.77
C THR A 2 -33.59 -31.15 42.83
N LYS A 3 -33.92 -30.87 41.59
CA LYS A 3 -32.98 -30.61 40.45
C LYS A 3 -32.31 -29.28 40.63
N SER A 4 -31.00 -29.21 40.49
CA SER A 4 -30.27 -27.98 40.19
C SER A 4 -29.93 -27.95 38.68
N GLN A 5 -30.52 -26.99 37.99
CA GLN A 5 -30.20 -26.67 36.59
C GLN A 5 -28.93 -25.80 36.56
N SER A 6 -27.97 -26.26 35.82
CA SER A 6 -26.79 -25.46 35.44
C SER A 6 -27.12 -24.68 34.18
N THR A 7 -27.21 -23.38 34.26
CA THR A 7 -27.22 -22.45 33.13
C THR A 7 -25.78 -22.13 32.76
N SER A 8 -25.34 -22.62 31.64
CA SER A 8 -24.13 -22.18 30.97
C SER A 8 -24.44 -20.90 30.20
N GLU A 9 -23.95 -19.77 30.66
CA GLU A 9 -23.97 -18.51 29.90
C GLU A 9 -22.85 -18.51 28.89
N ASP A 10 -23.27 -18.52 27.64
CA ASP A 10 -22.46 -18.35 26.44
C ASP A 10 -22.08 -16.85 26.30
N GLU A 11 -20.91 -16.47 26.81
CA GLU A 11 -20.33 -15.15 26.57
C GLU A 11 -19.80 -15.03 25.15
N GLY A 12 -20.72 -14.75 24.24
CA GLY A 12 -20.44 -14.45 22.86
C GLY A 12 -19.45 -13.30 22.70
N SER A 13 -18.31 -13.60 22.13
CA SER A 13 -17.28 -12.69 21.64
C SER A 13 -17.91 -11.53 20.86
N LYS A 14 -18.04 -10.37 21.49
CA LYS A 14 -18.44 -9.12 20.82
C LYS A 14 -17.27 -8.61 19.97
N ARG A 15 -17.21 -9.09 18.72
CA ARG A 15 -16.43 -8.43 17.67
C ARG A 15 -16.84 -6.96 17.63
N VAL A 16 -15.91 -6.07 17.95
CA VAL A 16 -16.07 -4.62 17.76
C VAL A 16 -16.17 -4.39 16.25
N LYS A 17 -17.39 -4.37 15.72
CA LYS A 17 -17.64 -4.01 14.32
C LYS A 17 -17.18 -2.59 14.12
N ALA A 18 -16.14 -2.40 13.31
CA ALA A 18 -15.76 -1.09 12.79
C ALA A 18 -16.99 -0.42 12.17
N ARG A 19 -17.32 0.78 12.64
CA ARG A 19 -18.46 1.56 12.15
C ARG A 19 -18.21 1.86 10.66
N PRO A 20 -19.11 1.49 9.73
CA PRO A 20 -18.92 1.80 8.32
C PRO A 20 -18.85 3.32 8.15
N LEU A 21 -17.72 3.81 7.69
CA LEU A 21 -17.52 5.21 7.32
C LEU A 21 -18.24 5.44 5.99
N GLY A 22 -19.03 6.51 5.92
CA GLY A 22 -19.77 6.88 4.70
C GLY A 22 -18.83 6.95 3.49
N LYS A 23 -19.29 6.43 2.37
CA LYS A 23 -18.59 6.41 1.09
C LYS A 23 -18.35 7.85 0.58
N GLU A 24 -17.15 8.07 0.02
CA GLU A 24 -16.83 9.04 -1.03
C GLU A 24 -16.26 10.43 -0.69
N SER A 25 -15.79 10.77 0.51
CA SER A 25 -15.03 12.02 0.65
C SER A 25 -13.78 11.82 1.49
N GLY A 26 -12.67 12.48 1.07
CA GLY A 26 -11.51 12.74 1.91
C GLY A 26 -10.75 11.51 2.43
N GLY A 27 -10.10 10.74 1.57
CA GLY A 27 -9.13 9.72 1.98
C GLY A 27 -7.74 10.31 2.20
N LEU A 28 -7.00 10.45 1.12
CA LEU A 28 -5.68 11.10 1.09
C LEU A 28 -5.64 12.07 -0.10
N GLU A 29 -5.37 13.32 0.16
CA GLU A 29 -5.31 14.39 -0.85
C GLU A 29 -3.96 15.09 -0.79
N ALA A 30 -3.37 15.35 -1.94
CA ALA A 30 -2.21 16.22 -2.11
C ALA A 30 -2.55 17.31 -3.14
N LYS A 31 -2.25 18.57 -2.80
CA LYS A 31 -2.43 19.74 -3.68
C LYS A 31 -1.14 20.52 -3.78
N ASP A 32 -0.63 20.66 -5.01
CA ASP A 32 0.54 21.46 -5.38
C ASP A 32 1.80 21.18 -4.54
N VAL A 33 1.96 19.90 -4.12
CA VAL A 33 3.04 19.49 -3.23
C VAL A 33 4.36 19.47 -3.97
N SER A 34 5.32 20.26 -3.49
CA SER A 34 6.68 20.31 -4.03
C SER A 34 7.71 20.14 -2.92
N VAL A 35 8.69 19.26 -3.16
CA VAL A 35 9.77 18.94 -2.23
C VAL A 35 11.12 19.12 -2.91
N THR A 36 11.94 20.03 -2.33
CA THR A 36 13.33 20.25 -2.72
C THR A 36 14.24 19.92 -1.55
N TYR A 37 15.22 19.06 -1.76
CA TYR A 37 16.22 18.74 -0.77
C TYR A 37 17.21 19.89 -0.54
N ARG A 38 17.92 19.85 0.60
CA ARG A 38 18.90 20.89 0.97
C ARG A 38 20.02 21.11 -0.07
N ASN A 39 20.32 20.09 -0.87
CA ASN A 39 21.30 20.14 -1.96
C ASN A 39 20.74 20.79 -3.25
N GLY A 40 19.54 21.35 -3.23
CA GLY A 40 18.88 21.98 -4.37
C GLY A 40 18.17 20.99 -5.32
N HIS A 41 18.22 19.68 -5.08
CA HIS A 41 17.53 18.71 -5.91
C HIS A 41 16.02 18.70 -5.63
N THR A 42 15.21 19.03 -6.64
CA THR A 42 13.74 18.92 -6.57
C THR A 42 13.30 17.50 -6.90
N ALA A 43 12.80 16.81 -5.89
CA ALA A 43 12.35 15.44 -5.99
C ALA A 43 10.84 15.31 -6.29
N LEU A 44 10.04 16.30 -5.85
CA LEU A 44 8.61 16.38 -6.18
C LEU A 44 8.29 17.79 -6.67
N GLU A 45 7.50 17.88 -7.73
CA GLU A 45 7.11 19.14 -8.35
C GLU A 45 5.60 19.13 -8.66
N ASN A 46 4.86 20.05 -8.03
CA ASN A 46 3.42 20.24 -8.23
C ASN A 46 2.61 18.93 -8.23
N VAL A 47 2.83 18.10 -7.23
CA VAL A 47 2.13 16.82 -7.09
C VAL A 47 0.69 17.05 -6.66
N ASN A 48 -0.25 16.55 -7.47
CA ASN A 48 -1.68 16.69 -7.26
C ASN A 48 -2.37 15.32 -7.44
N PHE A 49 -3.09 14.85 -6.42
CA PHE A 49 -3.94 13.67 -6.51
C PHE A 49 -4.95 13.61 -5.36
N GLU A 50 -5.97 12.79 -5.56
CA GLU A 50 -6.97 12.46 -4.54
C GLU A 50 -7.24 10.95 -4.54
N ILE A 51 -7.18 10.34 -3.35
CA ILE A 51 -7.46 8.92 -3.11
C ILE A 51 -8.68 8.83 -2.20
N PRO A 52 -9.79 8.21 -2.65
CA PRO A 52 -10.98 7.99 -1.84
C PRO A 52 -10.74 6.98 -0.72
N ARG A 53 -11.63 6.98 0.27
CA ARG A 53 -11.66 5.95 1.32
C ARG A 53 -12.04 4.59 0.75
N GLY A 54 -11.54 3.53 1.40
CA GLY A 54 -11.85 2.15 1.00
C GLY A 54 -11.29 1.79 -0.37
N THR A 55 -10.08 2.27 -0.69
CA THR A 55 -9.40 1.95 -1.96
C THR A 55 -7.95 1.54 -1.75
N ILE A 56 -7.50 0.65 -2.63
CA ILE A 56 -6.08 0.33 -2.81
C ILE A 56 -5.61 1.10 -4.04
N THR A 57 -4.60 1.96 -3.85
CA THR A 57 -4.03 2.78 -4.92
C THR A 57 -2.58 2.42 -5.14
N ALA A 58 -2.22 2.03 -6.37
CA ALA A 58 -0.82 1.84 -6.75
C ALA A 58 -0.12 3.17 -6.98
N LEU A 59 1.08 3.32 -6.45
CA LEU A 59 2.01 4.42 -6.74
C LEU A 59 3.14 3.88 -7.61
N VAL A 60 3.13 4.21 -8.89
CA VAL A 60 3.98 3.59 -9.89
C VAL A 60 4.89 4.64 -10.55
N GLY A 61 6.14 4.28 -10.78
CA GLY A 61 7.13 5.14 -11.43
C GLY A 61 8.53 4.55 -11.33
N ILE A 62 9.43 5.03 -12.18
CA ILE A 62 10.84 4.59 -12.19
C ILE A 62 11.56 4.85 -10.86
N ASN A 63 12.71 4.23 -10.69
CA ASN A 63 13.58 4.56 -9.56
C ASN A 63 13.99 6.04 -9.63
N GLY A 64 13.90 6.74 -8.49
CA GLY A 64 14.09 8.19 -8.45
C GLY A 64 12.89 9.03 -8.91
N ALA A 65 11.73 8.44 -9.20
CA ALA A 65 10.50 9.17 -9.55
C ALA A 65 9.93 10.00 -8.40
N GLY A 66 10.41 9.81 -7.15
CA GLY A 66 9.95 10.54 -5.99
C GLY A 66 8.96 9.77 -5.09
N LYS A 67 8.70 8.48 -5.33
CA LYS A 67 7.75 7.65 -4.57
C LYS A 67 8.01 7.69 -3.05
N SER A 68 9.21 7.29 -2.62
CA SER A 68 9.59 7.30 -1.19
C SER A 68 9.68 8.73 -0.63
N THR A 69 10.02 9.73 -1.47
CA THR A 69 9.97 11.15 -1.07
C THR A 69 8.55 11.58 -0.76
N LEU A 70 7.56 11.16 -1.56
CA LEU A 70 6.15 11.43 -1.32
C LEU A 70 5.68 10.79 0.00
N PHE A 71 6.04 9.53 0.25
CA PHE A 71 5.75 8.87 1.52
C PHE A 71 6.37 9.60 2.72
N LYS A 72 7.65 9.98 2.62
CA LYS A 72 8.34 10.76 3.66
C LYS A 72 7.70 12.14 3.87
N ALA A 73 7.19 12.77 2.82
CA ALA A 73 6.45 14.04 2.92
C ALA A 73 5.09 13.86 3.62
N ILE A 74 4.32 12.82 3.26
CA ILE A 74 3.03 12.49 3.92
C ILE A 74 3.26 12.16 5.40
N MET A 75 4.35 11.46 5.73
CA MET A 75 4.72 11.15 7.13
C MET A 75 5.30 12.34 7.90
N GLY A 76 5.51 13.49 7.23
CA GLY A 76 6.10 14.67 7.85
C GLY A 76 7.59 14.54 8.15
N PHE A 77 8.29 13.54 7.62
CA PHE A 77 9.75 13.37 7.74
C PHE A 77 10.52 14.37 6.87
N LEU A 78 9.90 14.81 5.77
CA LEU A 78 10.43 15.85 4.91
C LEU A 78 9.46 17.02 4.84
N PRO A 79 9.93 18.26 5.06
CA PRO A 79 9.11 19.42 4.82
C PRO A 79 8.91 19.61 3.30
N PHE A 80 7.72 20.01 2.90
CA PHE A 80 7.46 20.50 1.55
C PHE A 80 7.43 22.03 1.53
N MET A 81 7.89 22.61 0.43
CA MET A 81 8.02 24.08 0.31
C MET A 81 6.68 24.73 -0.03
N HIS A 82 5.86 24.03 -0.81
CA HIS A 82 4.56 24.50 -1.26
C HIS A 82 3.55 23.36 -1.21
N GLY A 83 2.27 23.72 -1.16
CA GLY A 83 1.17 22.80 -1.25
C GLY A 83 0.55 22.39 0.09
N GLU A 84 -0.39 21.49 0.02
CA GLU A 84 -1.14 20.96 1.16
C GLU A 84 -1.33 19.46 1.03
N ILE A 85 -1.24 18.76 2.16
CA ILE A 85 -1.62 17.33 2.26
C ILE A 85 -2.72 17.22 3.33
N LYS A 86 -3.84 16.60 2.93
CA LYS A 86 -4.93 16.24 3.82
C LYS A 86 -5.07 14.73 3.93
N VAL A 87 -5.37 14.28 5.12
CA VAL A 87 -5.64 12.87 5.46
C VAL A 87 -6.98 12.81 6.16
N LEU A 88 -7.96 12.15 5.57
CA LEU A 88 -9.33 12.06 6.10
C LEU A 88 -9.92 13.44 6.42
N ASP A 89 -9.77 14.38 5.50
CA ASP A 89 -10.19 15.78 5.60
C ASP A 89 -9.44 16.62 6.66
N LEU A 90 -8.48 16.03 7.38
CA LEU A 90 -7.65 16.71 8.36
C LEU A 90 -6.32 17.17 7.74
N PRO A 91 -5.77 18.33 8.12
CA PRO A 91 -4.39 18.65 7.80
C PRO A 91 -3.45 17.53 8.26
N MET A 92 -2.46 17.17 7.43
CA MET A 92 -1.50 16.09 7.66
C MET A 92 -0.95 16.05 9.10
N LYS A 93 -0.50 17.19 9.63
CA LYS A 93 0.05 17.27 11.00
C LYS A 93 -0.95 16.83 12.08
N GLN A 94 -2.23 17.12 11.88
CA GLN A 94 -3.29 16.70 12.82
C GLN A 94 -3.58 15.21 12.70
N ALA A 95 -3.62 14.69 11.47
CA ALA A 95 -3.82 13.27 11.22
C ALA A 95 -2.69 12.41 11.81
N LEU A 96 -1.43 12.85 11.66
CA LEU A 96 -0.26 12.18 12.26
C LEU A 96 -0.33 12.16 13.79
N LYS A 97 -0.69 13.28 14.42
CA LYS A 97 -0.88 13.35 15.90
C LYS A 97 -1.97 12.40 16.40
N LYS A 98 -2.96 12.09 15.55
CA LYS A 98 -4.05 11.15 15.85
C LYS A 98 -3.73 9.71 15.46
N ASN A 99 -2.50 9.39 15.06
CA ASN A 99 -2.04 8.08 14.59
C ASN A 99 -2.87 7.53 13.41
N LEU A 100 -3.43 8.39 12.57
CA LEU A 100 -4.29 7.98 11.45
C LEU A 100 -3.52 7.47 10.25
N VAL A 101 -2.21 7.66 10.19
CA VAL A 101 -1.33 7.22 9.10
C VAL A 101 -0.29 6.25 9.63
N ALA A 102 -0.21 5.07 9.03
CA ALA A 102 0.88 4.12 9.24
C ALA A 102 1.77 4.05 8.00
N TYR A 103 3.06 3.81 8.21
CA TYR A 103 4.03 3.64 7.15
C TYR A 103 4.82 2.36 7.33
N VAL A 104 4.86 1.56 6.28
CA VAL A 104 5.69 0.37 6.16
C VAL A 104 6.79 0.68 5.15
N PRO A 105 8.01 0.97 5.59
CA PRO A 105 9.13 1.29 4.70
C PRO A 105 9.64 0.04 4.00
N GLN A 106 10.38 0.24 2.91
CA GLN A 106 11.22 -0.78 2.33
C GLN A 106 12.26 -1.22 3.37
N ALA A 107 12.44 -2.52 3.56
CA ALA A 107 13.09 -3.11 4.73
C ALA A 107 14.59 -2.76 4.96
N GLU A 108 15.23 -2.04 4.05
CA GLU A 108 16.67 -1.76 4.07
C GLU A 108 17.13 -0.76 5.15
N GLU A 109 16.21 0.01 5.73
CA GLU A 109 16.50 1.03 6.74
C GLU A 109 16.49 0.50 8.19
N VAL A 110 16.38 -0.82 8.40
CA VAL A 110 16.28 -1.41 9.75
C VAL A 110 17.55 -2.16 10.13
N ASP A 111 18.06 -1.87 11.32
CA ASP A 111 19.16 -2.66 11.90
C ASP A 111 18.64 -4.03 12.38
N TRP A 112 18.87 -5.04 11.57
CA TRP A 112 18.42 -6.42 11.84
C TRP A 112 19.24 -7.11 12.93
N THR A 113 20.38 -6.55 13.35
CA THR A 113 21.21 -7.11 14.42
C THR A 113 20.71 -6.73 15.80
N PHE A 114 19.79 -5.77 15.89
CA PHE A 114 19.20 -5.34 17.14
C PHE A 114 18.34 -6.45 17.76
N PRO A 115 18.62 -6.91 19.00
CA PRO A 115 17.97 -8.08 19.61
C PRO A 115 16.57 -7.71 20.14
N VAL A 116 15.62 -7.51 19.23
CA VAL A 116 14.21 -7.20 19.57
C VAL A 116 13.30 -8.35 19.16
N LEU A 117 12.36 -8.71 20.05
CA LEU A 117 11.36 -9.75 19.78
C LEU A 117 10.28 -9.24 18.83
N VAL A 118 9.71 -10.14 18.05
CA VAL A 118 8.63 -9.87 17.10
C VAL A 118 7.45 -9.18 17.78
N GLU A 119 6.99 -9.69 18.93
CA GLU A 119 5.90 -9.06 19.71
C GLU A 119 6.21 -7.60 20.05
N ASN A 120 7.45 -7.31 20.44
CA ASN A 120 7.85 -5.94 20.79
C ASN A 120 7.85 -5.02 19.55
N VAL A 121 8.26 -5.51 18.38
CA VAL A 121 8.18 -4.73 17.13
C VAL A 121 6.73 -4.41 16.79
N VAL A 122 5.81 -5.37 16.89
CA VAL A 122 4.38 -5.13 16.66
C VAL A 122 3.81 -4.18 17.71
N MET A 123 4.21 -4.31 18.98
CA MET A 123 3.82 -3.43 20.09
C MET A 123 4.23 -1.98 19.86
N MET A 124 5.32 -1.70 19.14
CA MET A 124 5.71 -0.32 18.76
C MET A 124 4.59 0.39 17.98
N GLY A 125 3.76 -0.33 17.23
CA GLY A 125 2.58 0.23 16.58
C GLY A 125 1.58 0.86 17.55
N ARG A 126 1.57 0.39 18.80
CA ARG A 126 0.68 0.92 19.87
C ARG A 126 1.23 2.13 20.60
N TYR A 127 2.48 2.52 20.39
CA TYR A 127 3.10 3.62 21.15
C TYR A 127 2.33 4.93 21.10
N GLY A 128 1.70 5.23 19.97
CA GLY A 128 0.85 6.42 19.83
C GLY A 128 -0.44 6.39 20.65
N HIS A 129 -0.87 5.21 21.13
CA HIS A 129 -2.06 5.02 21.95
C HIS A 129 -1.75 4.93 23.44
N MET A 130 -0.47 4.72 23.80
CA MET A 130 -0.02 4.59 25.18
C MET A 130 0.19 5.97 25.82
N GLY A 131 -0.04 6.05 27.13
CA GLY A 131 0.26 7.25 27.91
C GLY A 131 1.77 7.55 28.01
N PHE A 132 2.12 8.55 28.80
CA PHE A 132 3.51 9.02 28.98
C PHE A 132 4.50 7.92 29.37
N LEU A 133 4.10 6.99 30.22
CA LEU A 133 4.96 5.89 30.69
C LEU A 133 5.11 4.73 29.69
N ARG A 134 4.46 4.81 28.52
CA ARG A 134 4.52 3.76 27.48
C ARG A 134 4.27 2.33 27.99
N ARG A 135 3.39 2.18 29.00
CA ARG A 135 3.00 0.86 29.51
C ARG A 135 1.83 0.32 28.71
N PRO A 136 1.95 -0.88 28.11
CA PRO A 136 0.87 -1.50 27.35
C PRO A 136 -0.32 -1.84 28.26
N SER A 137 -1.51 -1.42 27.85
CA SER A 137 -2.78 -1.85 28.44
C SER A 137 -3.22 -3.21 27.89
N SER A 138 -4.27 -3.81 28.47
CA SER A 138 -4.89 -5.02 27.92
C SER A 138 -5.40 -4.81 26.48
N LYS A 139 -5.92 -3.62 26.17
CA LYS A 139 -6.34 -3.26 24.80
C LYS A 139 -5.17 -3.23 23.81
N ASP A 140 -4.01 -2.77 24.23
CA ASP A 140 -2.84 -2.74 23.38
C ASP A 140 -2.31 -4.14 23.10
N ARG A 141 -2.32 -5.03 24.12
CA ARG A 141 -1.94 -6.44 23.96
C ARG A 141 -2.89 -7.17 23.00
N LEU A 142 -4.20 -6.98 23.16
CA LEU A 142 -5.20 -7.57 22.28
C LEU A 142 -5.01 -7.10 20.83
N ALA A 143 -4.79 -5.81 20.60
CA ALA A 143 -4.57 -5.27 19.26
C ALA A 143 -3.29 -5.83 18.60
N VAL A 144 -2.24 -6.11 19.39
CA VAL A 144 -1.02 -6.77 18.92
C VAL A 144 -1.30 -8.23 18.56
N GLU A 145 -2.01 -8.96 19.41
CA GLU A 145 -2.37 -10.36 19.21
C GLU A 145 -3.23 -10.52 17.93
N GLU A 146 -4.28 -9.71 17.77
CA GLU A 146 -5.12 -9.68 16.57
C GLU A 146 -4.32 -9.34 15.31
N ALA A 147 -3.39 -8.38 15.38
CA ALA A 147 -2.55 -8.01 14.25
C ALA A 147 -1.61 -9.15 13.84
N MET A 148 -1.05 -9.86 14.79
CA MET A 148 -0.17 -11.01 14.56
C MET A 148 -0.93 -12.21 14.00
N GLU A 149 -2.16 -12.46 14.49
CA GLU A 149 -3.04 -13.51 13.98
C GLU A 149 -3.43 -13.28 12.53
N ARG A 150 -3.84 -12.06 12.17
CA ARG A 150 -4.21 -11.67 10.79
C ARG A 150 -3.09 -11.89 9.79
N LEU A 151 -1.84 -11.87 10.22
CA LEU A 151 -0.66 -12.07 9.38
C LEU A 151 -0.01 -13.45 9.57
N SER A 152 -0.66 -14.35 10.33
CA SER A 152 -0.17 -15.71 10.59
C SER A 152 1.29 -15.71 11.07
N ILE A 153 1.60 -14.89 12.10
CA ILE A 153 2.93 -14.77 12.72
C ILE A 153 2.90 -14.92 14.25
N SER A 154 1.78 -15.39 14.81
CA SER A 154 1.64 -15.58 16.28
C SER A 154 2.65 -16.58 16.85
N ASP A 155 3.04 -17.57 16.05
CA ASP A 155 4.08 -18.55 16.37
C ASP A 155 5.51 -17.96 16.42
N LEU A 156 5.70 -16.77 15.88
CA LEU A 156 6.99 -16.08 15.81
C LEU A 156 7.18 -15.06 16.93
N LYS A 157 6.20 -14.85 17.83
CA LYS A 157 6.15 -13.73 18.80
C LYS A 157 7.40 -13.60 19.65
N ASP A 158 7.97 -14.73 20.09
CA ASP A 158 9.13 -14.83 20.99
C ASP A 158 10.48 -14.93 20.23
N ARG A 159 10.46 -14.89 18.87
CA ARG A 159 11.69 -14.89 18.06
C ARG A 159 12.27 -13.49 17.95
N GLN A 160 13.57 -13.40 17.75
CA GLN A 160 14.21 -12.15 17.41
C GLN A 160 13.95 -11.79 15.94
N ILE A 161 13.77 -10.50 15.64
CA ILE A 161 13.48 -10.02 14.29
C ILE A 161 14.60 -10.40 13.30
N GLY A 162 15.85 -10.48 13.78
CA GLY A 162 17.02 -10.86 12.99
C GLY A 162 17.01 -12.31 12.50
N GLU A 163 16.29 -13.20 13.19
CA GLU A 163 16.19 -14.63 12.86
C GLU A 163 15.18 -14.92 11.74
N LEU A 164 14.39 -13.93 11.35
CA LEU A 164 13.29 -14.11 10.42
C LEU A 164 13.72 -14.03 8.95
N SER A 165 13.03 -14.77 8.09
CA SER A 165 13.14 -14.60 6.64
C SER A 165 12.63 -13.23 6.19
N GLY A 166 12.98 -12.79 4.98
CA GLY A 166 12.51 -11.52 4.41
C GLY A 166 10.99 -11.39 4.40
N GLY A 167 10.27 -12.43 3.97
CA GLY A 167 8.80 -12.46 3.96
C GLY A 167 8.20 -12.42 5.38
N GLN A 168 8.81 -13.11 6.35
CA GLN A 168 8.39 -13.04 7.76
C GLN A 168 8.58 -11.63 8.32
N ARG A 169 9.73 -10.99 8.07
CA ARG A 169 10.00 -9.61 8.48
C ARG A 169 8.96 -8.65 7.93
N LYS A 170 8.62 -8.75 6.65
CA LYS A 170 7.57 -7.90 6.03
C LYS A 170 6.23 -8.08 6.73
N ARG A 171 5.82 -9.30 7.02
CA ARG A 171 4.59 -9.57 7.78
C ARG A 171 4.62 -8.97 9.19
N VAL A 172 5.75 -8.97 9.87
CA VAL A 172 5.91 -8.31 11.17
C VAL A 172 5.73 -6.78 11.07
N PHE A 173 6.29 -6.13 10.05
CA PHE A 173 6.11 -4.68 9.86
C PHE A 173 4.68 -4.32 9.45
N LEU A 174 4.03 -5.18 8.67
CA LEU A 174 2.60 -5.04 8.38
C LEU A 174 1.76 -5.20 9.66
N ALA A 175 2.06 -6.19 10.51
CA ALA A 175 1.39 -6.37 11.80
C ALA A 175 1.56 -5.13 12.71
N ARG A 176 2.74 -4.52 12.73
CA ARG A 176 2.98 -3.26 13.45
C ARG A 176 2.07 -2.14 12.94
N ALA A 177 1.92 -2.01 11.61
CA ALA A 177 1.04 -1.01 11.01
C ALA A 177 -0.44 -1.30 11.31
N LEU A 178 -0.85 -2.57 11.35
CA LEU A 178 -2.21 -2.97 11.76
C LEU A 178 -2.47 -2.68 13.24
N ALA A 179 -1.54 -3.03 14.11
CA ALA A 179 -1.64 -2.76 15.54
C ALA A 179 -1.80 -1.26 15.84
N GLN A 180 -1.26 -0.38 15.00
CA GLN A 180 -1.46 1.07 15.09
C GLN A 180 -2.92 1.48 14.86
N ASP A 181 -3.75 0.64 14.23
CA ASP A 181 -5.14 0.92 13.83
C ASP A 181 -5.28 2.17 12.94
N ALA A 182 -4.29 2.40 12.08
CA ALA A 182 -4.30 3.53 11.17
C ALA A 182 -5.37 3.39 10.09
N ARG A 183 -5.92 4.51 9.64
CA ARG A 183 -6.94 4.58 8.59
C ARG A 183 -6.34 4.73 7.20
N VAL A 184 -5.13 5.26 7.12
CA VAL A 184 -4.34 5.37 5.89
C VAL A 184 -3.05 4.59 6.10
N ILE A 185 -2.73 3.69 5.17
CA ILE A 185 -1.54 2.84 5.25
C ILE A 185 -0.71 3.08 3.99
N LEU A 186 0.51 3.51 4.20
CA LEU A 186 1.51 3.72 3.16
C LEU A 186 2.45 2.51 3.15
N LEU A 187 2.59 1.86 1.99
CA LEU A 187 3.36 0.64 1.82
C LEU A 187 4.43 0.88 0.75
N ASP A 188 5.70 0.89 1.15
CA ASP A 188 6.81 1.11 0.22
C ASP A 188 7.38 -0.25 -0.22
N GLU A 189 7.06 -0.64 -1.46
CA GLU A 189 7.46 -1.89 -2.10
C GLU A 189 7.20 -3.15 -1.23
N PRO A 190 5.97 -3.41 -0.79
CA PRO A 190 5.68 -4.49 0.15
C PRO A 190 5.93 -5.89 -0.42
N PHE A 191 5.99 -6.03 -1.74
CA PHE A 191 6.13 -7.33 -2.43
C PHE A 191 7.58 -7.66 -2.79
N THR A 192 8.52 -6.73 -2.70
CA THR A 192 9.93 -6.96 -3.08
C THR A 192 10.58 -7.99 -2.17
N GLY A 193 11.15 -9.04 -2.75
CA GLY A 193 11.88 -10.08 -2.02
C GLY A 193 11.02 -11.01 -1.17
N VAL A 194 9.72 -11.13 -1.48
CA VAL A 194 8.84 -12.13 -0.89
C VAL A 194 8.49 -13.22 -1.91
N ASP A 195 8.16 -14.41 -1.41
CA ASP A 195 7.64 -15.49 -2.24
C ASP A 195 6.17 -15.24 -2.62
N VAL A 196 5.68 -15.95 -3.65
CA VAL A 196 4.32 -15.82 -4.19
C VAL A 196 3.24 -16.04 -3.13
N ARG A 197 3.45 -16.97 -2.20
CA ARG A 197 2.49 -17.25 -1.13
C ARG A 197 2.36 -16.08 -0.17
N THR A 198 3.48 -15.48 0.21
CA THR A 198 3.51 -14.28 1.07
C THR A 198 2.88 -13.09 0.34
N GLU A 199 3.15 -12.92 -0.97
CA GLU A 199 2.52 -11.88 -1.80
C GLU A 199 0.99 -12.01 -1.77
N MET A 200 0.45 -13.23 -2.02
CA MET A 200 -1.00 -13.49 -1.96
C MET A 200 -1.60 -13.15 -0.59
N GLN A 201 -0.94 -13.54 0.50
CA GLN A 201 -1.41 -13.23 1.86
C GLN A 201 -1.44 -11.71 2.12
N ILE A 202 -0.47 -10.97 1.59
CA ILE A 202 -0.47 -9.50 1.71
C ILE A 202 -1.62 -8.90 0.90
N VAL A 203 -1.87 -9.39 -0.32
CA VAL A 203 -2.98 -8.91 -1.16
C VAL A 203 -4.32 -9.17 -0.49
N GLU A 204 -4.57 -10.38 0.01
CA GLU A 204 -5.79 -10.74 0.76
C GLU A 204 -6.00 -9.79 1.95
N LEU A 205 -4.94 -9.52 2.73
CA LEU A 205 -4.99 -8.57 3.83
C LEU A 205 -5.39 -7.17 3.35
N LEU A 206 -4.79 -6.67 2.26
CA LEU A 206 -5.11 -5.34 1.72
C LEU A 206 -6.56 -5.25 1.26
N GLU A 207 -7.10 -6.31 0.66
CA GLU A 207 -8.51 -6.39 0.28
C GLU A 207 -9.45 -6.34 1.49
N ASP A 208 -9.11 -7.01 2.57
CA ASP A 208 -9.91 -6.96 3.80
C ASP A 208 -9.86 -5.57 4.44
N LEU A 209 -8.70 -4.93 4.46
CA LEU A 209 -8.57 -3.55 4.94
C LEU A 209 -9.35 -2.56 4.06
N ARG A 210 -9.42 -2.80 2.74
CA ARG A 210 -10.27 -2.04 1.82
C ARG A 210 -11.74 -2.17 2.20
N LYS A 211 -12.22 -3.40 2.48
CA LYS A 211 -13.60 -3.64 2.94
C LYS A 211 -13.90 -2.94 4.27
N GLU A 212 -12.89 -2.78 5.14
CA GLU A 212 -12.97 -2.00 6.38
C GLU A 212 -13.03 -0.47 6.13
N GLY A 213 -12.89 -0.03 4.89
CA GLY A 213 -12.91 1.40 4.52
C GLY A 213 -11.58 2.12 4.72
N ARG A 214 -10.47 1.39 4.88
CA ARG A 214 -9.12 1.98 4.98
C ARG A 214 -8.63 2.43 3.61
N VAL A 215 -7.68 3.33 3.61
CA VAL A 215 -6.99 3.84 2.41
C VAL A 215 -5.60 3.22 2.36
N MET A 216 -5.26 2.56 1.27
CA MET A 216 -3.92 2.02 1.06
C MET A 216 -3.26 2.71 -0.15
N LEU A 217 -2.03 3.19 0.04
CA LEU A 217 -1.16 3.68 -1.03
C LEU A 217 0.07 2.77 -1.08
N VAL A 218 0.20 2.02 -2.16
CA VAL A 218 1.19 0.94 -2.33
C VAL A 218 2.16 1.34 -3.43
N SER A 219 3.42 1.60 -3.12
CA SER A 219 4.43 1.74 -4.17
C SER A 219 4.81 0.35 -4.70
N THR A 220 4.92 0.25 -6.01
CA THR A 220 5.36 -0.96 -6.68
C THR A 220 6.06 -0.63 -8.00
N HIS A 221 6.99 -1.47 -8.40
CA HIS A 221 7.57 -1.50 -9.74
C HIS A 221 7.03 -2.70 -10.54
N ASN A 222 6.33 -3.63 -9.90
CA ASN A 222 5.69 -4.75 -10.59
C ASN A 222 4.39 -4.30 -11.27
N LEU A 223 4.47 -4.06 -12.59
CA LEU A 223 3.36 -3.55 -13.38
C LEU A 223 2.24 -4.57 -13.56
N GLY A 224 2.59 -5.86 -13.63
CA GLY A 224 1.64 -6.94 -13.91
C GLY A 224 0.60 -7.12 -12.79
N THR A 225 0.97 -6.87 -11.53
CA THR A 225 0.06 -7.08 -10.40
C THR A 225 -0.88 -5.90 -10.12
N VAL A 226 -0.55 -4.69 -10.63
CA VAL A 226 -1.37 -3.50 -10.36
C VAL A 226 -2.84 -3.66 -10.75
N PRO A 227 -3.20 -4.15 -11.95
CA PRO A 227 -4.59 -4.32 -12.34
C PRO A 227 -5.32 -5.44 -11.58
N GLU A 228 -4.60 -6.36 -10.94
CA GLU A 228 -5.19 -7.51 -10.26
C GLU A 228 -5.89 -7.11 -8.95
N PHE A 229 -5.30 -6.18 -8.17
CA PHE A 229 -5.83 -5.84 -6.85
C PHE A 229 -5.97 -4.34 -6.56
N CYS A 230 -5.40 -3.45 -7.40
CA CYS A 230 -5.48 -2.01 -7.19
C CYS A 230 -6.70 -1.39 -7.87
N ASP A 231 -7.54 -0.71 -7.11
CA ASP A 231 -8.71 0.03 -7.62
C ASP A 231 -8.29 1.25 -8.43
N ARG A 232 -7.15 1.86 -8.05
CA ARG A 232 -6.65 3.11 -8.60
C ARG A 232 -5.14 3.05 -8.81
N ALA A 233 -4.65 3.93 -9.66
CA ALA A 233 -3.21 4.09 -9.90
C ALA A 233 -2.83 5.57 -9.93
N ILE A 234 -1.62 5.87 -9.46
CA ILE A 234 -0.91 7.13 -9.61
C ILE A 234 0.38 6.83 -10.33
N LEU A 235 0.53 7.36 -11.53
CA LEU A 235 1.75 7.28 -12.33
C LEU A 235 2.55 8.55 -12.13
N MET A 236 3.80 8.42 -11.67
CA MET A 236 4.59 9.59 -11.34
C MET A 236 6.03 9.55 -11.87
N LYS A 237 6.53 10.74 -12.22
CA LYS A 237 7.93 11.02 -12.60
C LYS A 237 8.27 12.43 -12.13
N ARG A 238 8.64 12.59 -10.86
CA ARG A 238 8.73 13.83 -10.09
C ARG A 238 7.40 14.58 -9.92
N THR A 239 6.56 14.57 -10.93
CA THR A 239 5.18 15.04 -10.93
C THR A 239 4.22 13.89 -11.18
N VAL A 240 2.93 14.09 -10.96
CA VAL A 240 1.91 13.11 -11.34
C VAL A 240 1.64 13.23 -12.84
N ILE A 241 1.89 12.15 -13.55
CA ILE A 241 1.65 12.04 -15.00
C ILE A 241 0.17 11.73 -15.29
N ALA A 242 -0.39 10.82 -14.49
CA ALA A 242 -1.80 10.45 -14.52
C ALA A 242 -2.21 9.84 -13.18
N TYR A 243 -3.47 10.03 -12.77
CA TYR A 243 -4.04 9.34 -11.62
C TYR A 243 -5.55 9.14 -11.82
N GLY A 244 -6.09 8.08 -11.21
CA GLY A 244 -7.50 7.74 -11.35
C GLY A 244 -7.78 6.26 -11.13
N LYS A 245 -8.92 5.77 -11.65
CA LYS A 245 -9.22 4.34 -11.68
C LYS A 245 -8.17 3.61 -12.50
N THR A 246 -7.80 2.40 -12.08
CA THR A 246 -6.70 1.65 -12.70
C THR A 246 -6.95 1.41 -14.18
N ASP A 247 -8.14 0.98 -14.56
CA ASP A 247 -8.54 0.70 -15.96
C ASP A 247 -8.40 1.92 -16.90
N LEU A 248 -8.60 3.13 -16.38
CA LEU A 248 -8.50 4.38 -17.15
C LEU A 248 -7.10 5.01 -17.11
N THR A 249 -6.33 4.72 -16.08
CA THR A 249 -5.04 5.37 -15.82
C THR A 249 -3.87 4.54 -16.29
N PHE A 250 -3.98 3.21 -16.13
CA PHE A 250 -2.92 2.25 -16.41
C PHE A 250 -2.93 1.83 -17.89
N THR A 251 -2.70 2.80 -18.77
CA THR A 251 -2.71 2.63 -20.22
C THR A 251 -1.30 2.60 -20.79
N PRO A 252 -1.05 1.94 -21.94
CA PRO A 252 0.26 1.92 -22.57
C PRO A 252 0.85 3.32 -22.76
N ARG A 253 0.04 4.29 -23.23
CA ARG A 253 0.45 5.69 -23.40
C ARG A 253 0.91 6.36 -22.12
N ASN A 254 0.18 6.17 -21.01
CA ASN A 254 0.55 6.77 -19.74
C ASN A 254 1.78 6.08 -19.13
N LEU A 255 1.89 4.76 -19.29
CA LEU A 255 3.07 3.98 -18.89
C LEU A 255 4.30 4.43 -19.67
N GLU A 256 4.21 4.59 -21.00
CA GLU A 256 5.30 5.10 -21.82
C GLU A 256 5.75 6.50 -21.37
N ARG A 257 4.82 7.42 -21.09
CA ARG A 257 5.15 8.76 -20.56
C ARG A 257 5.84 8.72 -19.21
N THR A 258 5.48 7.74 -18.36
CA THR A 258 6.02 7.59 -17.01
C THR A 258 7.42 6.99 -17.02
N PHE A 259 7.60 5.92 -17.80
CA PHE A 259 8.83 5.12 -17.84
C PHE A 259 9.77 5.54 -18.96
N GLY A 260 9.28 6.24 -19.99
CA GLY A 260 10.06 6.57 -21.18
C GLY A 260 10.43 5.29 -21.96
N GLY A 261 11.55 5.28 -22.61
CA GLY A 261 12.02 4.13 -23.39
C GLY A 261 12.52 2.92 -22.58
N VAL A 262 12.30 2.89 -21.26
CA VAL A 262 12.70 1.75 -20.40
C VAL A 262 11.75 0.57 -20.56
N LEU A 263 10.45 0.84 -20.83
CA LEU A 263 9.46 -0.22 -21.05
C LEU A 263 9.55 -0.76 -22.48
N ARG A 264 9.53 -2.09 -22.58
CA ARG A 264 9.33 -2.78 -23.85
C ARG A 264 7.83 -3.02 -24.05
N VAL A 265 7.29 -2.54 -25.15
CA VAL A 265 5.89 -2.73 -25.53
C VAL A 265 5.85 -3.65 -26.75
N PHE A 266 5.20 -4.79 -26.58
CA PHE A 266 4.96 -5.74 -27.67
C PHE A 266 3.46 -5.78 -27.95
N THR A 267 3.05 -5.55 -29.18
CA THR A 267 1.68 -5.78 -29.61
C THR A 267 1.65 -7.02 -30.47
N LEU A 268 0.94 -8.04 -30.00
CA LEU A 268 0.73 -9.29 -30.72
C LEU A 268 -0.65 -9.24 -31.39
N ASP A 269 -0.70 -9.65 -32.66
CA ASP A 269 -1.93 -9.72 -33.44
C ASP A 269 -2.80 -10.86 -32.91
N GLY A 270 -4.03 -10.57 -32.51
CA GLY A 270 -4.96 -11.56 -31.93
C GLY A 270 -5.26 -12.70 -32.86
N ALA A 271 -5.39 -12.44 -34.16
CA ALA A 271 -5.62 -13.45 -35.19
C ALA A 271 -4.53 -14.55 -35.29
N ARG A 272 -3.36 -14.32 -34.68
CA ARG A 272 -2.26 -15.30 -34.63
C ARG A 272 -2.12 -16.02 -33.29
N LEU A 273 -2.87 -15.59 -32.28
CA LEU A 273 -2.74 -16.07 -30.90
C LEU A 273 -3.88 -17.01 -30.49
N HIS A 274 -5.02 -16.93 -31.16
CA HIS A 274 -6.21 -17.72 -30.84
C HIS A 274 -6.67 -18.51 -32.06
N ASP A 275 -7.05 -19.76 -31.85
CA ASP A 275 -7.68 -20.63 -32.87
C ASP A 275 -9.16 -20.29 -33.10
N ASP A 276 -9.72 -19.39 -32.28
CA ASP A 276 -11.10 -18.93 -32.33
C ASP A 276 -11.17 -17.54 -32.99
N ASP A 277 -12.37 -17.11 -33.44
CA ASP A 277 -12.65 -15.81 -34.11
C ASP A 277 -12.36 -14.56 -33.24
N ASP A 278 -11.39 -14.60 -32.33
CA ASP A 278 -11.01 -13.48 -31.44
C ASP A 278 -9.84 -12.68 -32.04
N ASP A 279 -10.17 -11.63 -32.79
CA ASP A 279 -9.21 -10.70 -33.44
C ASP A 279 -8.60 -9.67 -32.48
N ARG A 280 -8.81 -9.78 -31.14
CA ARG A 280 -8.32 -8.79 -30.18
C ARG A 280 -6.80 -8.84 -30.09
N ALA A 281 -6.16 -7.71 -30.35
CA ALA A 281 -4.73 -7.56 -30.16
C ALA A 281 -4.35 -7.67 -28.68
N VAL A 282 -3.22 -8.32 -28.40
CA VAL A 282 -2.65 -8.44 -27.05
C VAL A 282 -1.46 -7.49 -26.95
N THR A 283 -1.56 -6.50 -26.07
CA THR A 283 -0.46 -5.60 -25.76
C THR A 283 0.24 -6.05 -24.47
N ILE A 284 1.52 -6.35 -24.59
CA ILE A 284 2.38 -6.74 -23.47
C ILE A 284 3.32 -5.57 -23.19
N VAL A 285 3.24 -5.04 -21.99
CA VAL A 285 4.15 -4.01 -21.48
C VAL A 285 5.00 -4.65 -20.39
N THR A 286 6.32 -4.66 -20.58
CA THR A 286 7.24 -5.26 -19.60
C THR A 286 8.41 -4.32 -19.31
N ASP A 287 8.81 -4.29 -18.05
CA ASP A 287 10.16 -3.91 -17.64
C ASP A 287 11.05 -5.16 -17.54
N ASP A 288 11.64 -5.61 -16.63
CA ASP A 288 12.38 -6.88 -16.55
C ASP A 288 11.72 -7.88 -15.54
N GLU A 289 10.51 -7.56 -15.05
CA GLU A 289 9.83 -8.41 -14.06
C GLU A 289 8.57 -9.08 -14.63
N ARG A 290 7.38 -8.84 -14.03
CA ARG A 290 6.12 -9.42 -14.52
C ARG A 290 5.51 -8.52 -15.59
N PRO A 291 5.25 -9.03 -16.80
CA PRO A 291 4.65 -8.24 -17.86
C PRO A 291 3.20 -7.87 -17.52
N PHE A 292 2.83 -6.65 -17.83
CA PHE A 292 1.44 -6.24 -17.92
C PHE A 292 0.87 -6.66 -19.27
N VAL A 293 -0.23 -7.43 -19.25
CA VAL A 293 -0.89 -7.93 -20.46
C VAL A 293 -2.27 -7.30 -20.56
N GLN A 294 -2.54 -6.62 -21.66
CA GLN A 294 -3.84 -6.02 -21.97
C GLN A 294 -4.46 -6.69 -23.19
N TYR A 295 -5.68 -7.20 -23.05
CA TYR A 295 -6.49 -7.74 -24.14
C TYR A 295 -7.46 -6.67 -24.64
N GLY A 296 -7.52 -6.50 -25.98
CA GLY A 296 -8.46 -5.61 -26.61
C GLY A 296 -7.98 -4.15 -26.66
N GLY A 297 -7.51 -3.77 -27.83
CA GLY A 297 -7.30 -2.40 -28.31
C GLY A 297 -7.35 -2.46 -29.82
N ARG A 298 -8.14 -1.59 -30.48
CA ARG A 298 -8.00 -1.42 -31.91
C ARG A 298 -6.57 -0.98 -32.19
N THR A 299 -5.86 -1.74 -33.00
CA THR A 299 -4.55 -1.40 -33.52
C THR A 299 -4.68 -0.06 -34.26
N GLN A 300 -4.35 1.07 -33.63
CA GLN A 300 -3.98 2.26 -34.42
C GLN A 300 -2.59 1.98 -34.97
N ARG A 301 -2.51 1.65 -36.23
CA ARG A 301 -1.25 1.76 -36.99
C ARG A 301 -0.78 3.19 -36.79
N LEU A 302 0.39 3.36 -36.22
CA LEU A 302 1.17 4.58 -36.39
C LEU A 302 1.53 4.63 -37.88
N GLU A 303 0.73 5.37 -38.64
CA GLU A 303 1.13 5.78 -39.99
C GLU A 303 2.34 6.70 -39.82
N ASP A 304 3.44 6.30 -40.43
CA ASP A 304 4.66 7.07 -40.57
C ASP A 304 4.32 8.45 -41.18
N GLU A 305 4.36 9.50 -40.35
CA GLU A 305 4.48 10.86 -40.87
C GLU A 305 5.91 11.06 -41.32
N LYS A 306 6.04 11.16 -42.65
CA LYS A 306 7.26 11.60 -43.35
C LYS A 306 7.53 13.08 -43.10
#